data_7d3d4ad104c3fb03437d1bde1f667d75
#
_entry.id   7d3d4ad104c3fb03437d1bde1f667d75
#
_cell.length_a   1.000
_cell.length_b   1.000
_cell.length_c   1.000
_cell.angle_alpha   90.00
_cell.angle_beta   90.00
_cell.angle_gamma   90.00
#
_symmetry.space_group_name_H-M   'P 1'
#
loop_
_entity.id
_entity.type
_entity.pdbx_description
1 polymer ?
#
loop_
_entity_poly.entity_id
_entity_poly.type
_entity_poly.pdbx_seq_one_letter_code
_entity_poly.pdbx_strand_id
1 'polypeptide(L)'
;MYESNPYFYGTGRRKSSVARVRVYAGTGKIIINDREIDDYFGLETLKLIVRQPLSLTGTADKFDIVCRVAGGGVTGQAGAIRHGIARALLQYDENLRPALKKAGFLTRDPRMKERKKYGLKGARRAPQFSKR
;
A
#
# COMPACT_ATOMS: atom_id res chain seq x y z
N MET A 1 19.33 9.83 -6.08
CA MET A 1 19.19 9.08 -7.31
C MET A 1 17.92 9.47 -8.08
N TYR A 2 16.79 9.69 -7.39
CA TYR A 2 15.52 10.00 -8.07
C TYR A 2 15.08 11.44 -7.89
N GLU A 3 15.88 12.28 -7.32
CA GLU A 3 15.44 13.60 -6.83
C GLU A 3 14.82 14.49 -7.88
N SER A 4 15.36 14.49 -9.07
CA SER A 4 14.83 15.36 -10.14
C SER A 4 13.98 14.60 -11.17
N ASN A 5 13.71 13.33 -10.92
CA ASN A 5 12.91 12.54 -11.85
C ASN A 5 11.42 12.74 -11.60
N PRO A 6 10.60 12.73 -12.66
CA PRO A 6 9.16 12.77 -12.47
C PRO A 6 8.68 11.45 -11.88
N TYR A 7 7.55 11.51 -11.17
CA TYR A 7 7.00 10.31 -10.54
C TYR A 7 5.47 10.41 -10.46
N PHE A 8 4.85 9.25 -10.34
CA PHE A 8 3.45 9.15 -9.97
C PHE A 8 3.37 8.89 -8.48
N TYR A 9 2.34 9.39 -7.84
CA TYR A 9 2.25 9.38 -6.38
C TYR A 9 0.97 8.73 -5.89
N GLY A 10 1.07 7.95 -4.82
CA GLY A 10 -0.08 7.40 -4.15
C GLY A 10 0.17 7.26 -2.67
N THR A 11 -0.85 7.56 -1.86
CA THR A 11 -0.80 7.34 -0.42
C THR A 11 -1.64 6.12 -0.10
N GLY A 12 -1.06 5.17 0.61
CA GLY A 12 -1.76 3.98 1.04
C GLY A 12 -1.92 3.95 2.55
N ARG A 13 -3.01 3.32 3.00
CA ARG A 13 -3.29 3.22 4.42
C ARG A 13 -3.84 1.85 4.74
N ARG A 14 -3.42 1.32 5.87
CA ARG A 14 -3.96 0.07 6.38
C ARG A 14 -3.83 0.06 7.89
N LYS A 15 -4.97 0.03 8.60
CA LYS A 15 -4.97 0.15 10.06
C LYS A 15 -4.25 1.43 10.44
N SER A 16 -3.22 1.35 11.27
CA SER A 16 -2.47 2.55 11.66
C SER A 16 -1.25 2.83 10.78
N SER A 17 -1.06 2.04 9.72
CA SER A 17 0.08 2.24 8.83
C SER A 17 -0.27 3.22 7.72
N VAL A 18 0.68 4.08 7.38
CA VAL A 18 0.56 5.05 6.28
C VAL A 18 1.78 4.92 5.40
N ALA A 19 1.56 4.75 4.10
CA ALA A 19 2.64 4.63 3.13
C ALA A 19 2.53 5.76 2.11
N ARG A 20 3.64 6.44 1.86
CA ARG A 20 3.76 7.43 0.81
C ARG A 20 4.60 6.83 -0.29
N VAL A 21 3.98 6.60 -1.44
CA VAL A 21 4.59 5.83 -2.52
C VAL A 21 4.84 6.71 -3.72
N ARG A 22 6.06 6.66 -4.23
CA ARG A 22 6.44 7.31 -5.49
C ARG A 22 6.82 6.23 -6.50
N VAL A 23 6.29 6.34 -7.69
CA VAL A 23 6.52 5.38 -8.77
C VAL A 23 7.28 6.09 -9.87
N TYR A 24 8.52 5.64 -10.12
CA TYR A 24 9.40 6.20 -11.14
C TYR A 24 9.56 5.22 -12.29
N ALA A 25 9.84 5.72 -13.48
CA ALA A 25 10.25 4.85 -14.57
C ALA A 25 11.54 4.12 -14.16
N GLY A 26 11.59 2.81 -14.35
CA GLY A 26 12.74 2.04 -13.92
C GLY A 26 12.68 0.60 -14.35
N THR A 27 13.25 -0.30 -13.56
CA THR A 27 13.45 -1.70 -13.94
C THR A 27 12.88 -2.69 -12.93
N GLY A 28 12.25 -2.23 -11.87
CA GLY A 28 11.62 -3.14 -10.91
C GLY A 28 12.20 -3.08 -9.51
N LYS A 29 13.01 -2.07 -9.21
CA LYS A 29 13.57 -1.91 -7.88
C LYS A 29 12.53 -1.36 -6.92
N ILE A 30 12.49 -1.88 -5.69
CA ILE A 30 11.58 -1.41 -4.66
C ILE A 30 12.39 -1.05 -3.43
N ILE A 31 12.29 0.21 -3.02
CA ILE A 31 13.02 0.75 -1.87
C ILE A 31 12.01 1.24 -0.84
N ILE A 32 12.12 0.75 0.38
CA ILE A 32 11.21 1.06 1.48
C ILE A 32 12.03 1.63 2.63
N ASN A 33 11.77 2.91 2.98
CA ASN A 33 12.47 3.59 4.08
C ASN A 33 13.99 3.49 3.89
N ASP A 34 14.47 3.75 2.66
CA ASP A 34 15.86 3.74 2.27
C ASP A 34 16.51 2.35 2.27
N ARG A 35 15.71 1.28 2.31
CA ARG A 35 16.21 -0.09 2.27
C ARG A 35 15.54 -0.85 1.14
N GLU A 36 16.27 -1.77 0.53
CA GLU A 36 15.64 -2.62 -0.49
C GLU A 36 14.60 -3.52 0.17
N ILE A 37 13.60 -3.91 -0.62
CA ILE A 37 12.48 -4.70 -0.10
C ILE A 37 12.96 -5.99 0.56
N ASP A 38 14.01 -6.61 0.02
CA ASP A 38 14.53 -7.86 0.59
C ASP A 38 15.13 -7.66 1.97
N ASP A 39 15.67 -6.46 2.23
CA ASP A 39 16.21 -6.12 3.54
C ASP A 39 15.13 -5.66 4.51
N TYR A 40 14.08 -5.03 3.98
CA TYR A 40 13.05 -4.45 4.84
C TYR A 40 12.08 -5.51 5.37
N PHE A 41 11.64 -6.40 4.49
CA PHE A 41 10.72 -7.48 4.87
C PHE A 41 11.46 -8.81 4.87
N GLY A 42 11.40 -9.52 5.99
CA GLY A 42 12.03 -10.83 6.08
C GLY A 42 11.19 -11.97 5.54
N LEU A 43 9.87 -11.74 5.35
CA LEU A 43 8.96 -12.79 4.91
C LEU A 43 8.61 -12.60 3.43
N GLU A 44 8.69 -13.68 2.67
CA GLU A 44 8.34 -13.64 1.24
C GLU A 44 6.90 -13.26 1.01
N THR A 45 5.99 -13.67 1.91
CA THR A 45 4.58 -13.33 1.76
C THR A 45 4.34 -11.83 1.78
N LEU A 46 5.10 -11.09 2.61
CA LEU A 46 4.96 -9.65 2.68
C LEU A 46 5.49 -8.97 1.41
N LYS A 47 6.60 -9.47 0.87
CA LYS A 47 7.13 -8.97 -0.38
C LYS A 47 6.15 -9.19 -1.52
N LEU A 48 5.50 -10.34 -1.52
CA LEU A 48 4.49 -10.68 -2.53
C LEU A 48 3.32 -9.70 -2.47
N ILE A 49 2.84 -9.39 -1.26
CA ILE A 49 1.75 -8.44 -1.08
C ILE A 49 2.10 -7.10 -1.71
N VAL A 50 3.30 -6.61 -1.47
CA VAL A 50 3.74 -5.32 -2.02
C VAL A 50 3.76 -5.36 -3.54
N ARG A 51 4.17 -6.48 -4.13
CA ARG A 51 4.31 -6.59 -5.58
C ARG A 51 3.03 -6.90 -6.33
N GLN A 52 1.96 -7.26 -5.62
CA GLN A 52 0.71 -7.70 -6.27
C GLN A 52 0.15 -6.69 -7.28
N PRO A 53 0.05 -5.39 -6.99
CA PRO A 53 -0.48 -4.47 -8.00
C PRO A 53 0.39 -4.41 -9.24
N LEU A 54 1.69 -4.48 -9.08
CA LEU A 54 2.62 -4.43 -10.21
C LEU A 54 2.52 -5.69 -11.06
N SER A 55 2.40 -6.84 -10.41
CA SER A 55 2.24 -8.11 -11.13
C SER A 55 0.91 -8.15 -11.86
N LEU A 56 -0.16 -7.69 -11.21
CA LEU A 56 -1.49 -7.71 -11.80
C LEU A 56 -1.56 -6.87 -13.07
N THR A 57 -0.88 -5.74 -13.09
CA THR A 57 -0.93 -4.80 -14.20
C THR A 57 0.18 -5.01 -15.22
N GLY A 58 1.07 -5.98 -14.96
CA GLY A 58 2.18 -6.25 -15.88
C GLY A 58 3.23 -5.16 -15.91
N THR A 59 3.40 -4.42 -14.82
CA THR A 59 4.32 -3.28 -14.78
C THR A 59 5.51 -3.50 -13.84
N ALA A 60 5.70 -4.71 -13.34
CA ALA A 60 6.73 -4.96 -12.33
C ALA A 60 8.13 -4.61 -12.80
N ASP A 61 8.39 -4.75 -14.09
CA ASP A 61 9.71 -4.47 -14.66
C ASP A 61 9.79 -3.11 -15.35
N LYS A 62 8.76 -2.29 -15.21
CA LYS A 62 8.71 -0.97 -15.84
C LYS A 62 8.94 0.18 -14.87
N PHE A 63 8.78 -0.06 -13.59
CA PHE A 63 8.81 1.00 -12.59
C PHE A 63 9.74 0.65 -11.44
N ASP A 64 10.33 1.69 -10.87
CA ASP A 64 10.98 1.62 -9.57
C ASP A 64 10.06 2.27 -8.55
N ILE A 65 9.98 1.67 -7.38
CA ILE A 65 9.11 2.14 -6.31
C ILE A 65 9.98 2.65 -5.18
N VAL A 66 9.71 3.88 -4.75
CA VAL A 66 10.37 4.45 -3.57
C VAL A 66 9.27 4.87 -2.61
N CYS A 67 9.26 4.32 -1.41
CA CYS A 67 8.21 4.65 -0.48
C CYS A 67 8.74 4.87 0.93
N ARG A 68 7.96 5.63 1.68
CA ARG A 68 8.14 5.83 3.12
C ARG A 68 6.91 5.29 3.80
N VAL A 69 7.08 4.45 4.79
CA VAL A 69 5.97 3.87 5.52
C VAL A 69 6.22 4.00 7.01
N ALA A 70 5.16 4.26 7.76
CA ALA A 70 5.24 4.44 9.21
C ALA A 70 4.01 3.88 9.86
N GLY A 71 4.15 3.50 11.13
CA GLY A 71 3.05 3.06 11.95
C GLY A 71 2.71 1.60 11.76
N GLY A 72 1.99 1.02 12.72
CA GLY A 72 1.52 -0.34 12.68
C GLY A 72 2.62 -1.37 12.64
N GLY A 73 2.24 -2.61 12.39
CA GLY A 73 3.19 -3.70 12.23
C GLY A 73 3.55 -3.93 10.78
N VAL A 74 4.49 -4.85 10.54
CA VAL A 74 5.00 -5.09 9.19
C VAL A 74 3.91 -5.57 8.24
N THR A 75 2.95 -6.35 8.73
CA THR A 75 1.85 -6.81 7.87
C THR A 75 0.98 -5.64 7.42
N GLY A 76 0.65 -4.73 8.34
CA GLY A 76 -0.10 -3.53 8.00
C GLY A 76 0.67 -2.64 7.06
N GLN A 77 1.99 -2.55 7.24
CA GLN A 77 2.84 -1.74 6.36
C GLN A 77 2.83 -2.28 4.94
N ALA A 78 2.94 -3.60 4.76
CA ALA A 78 2.89 -4.19 3.43
C ALA A 78 1.56 -3.89 2.74
N GLY A 79 0.46 -3.99 3.48
CA GLY A 79 -0.86 -3.66 2.93
C GLY A 79 -0.99 -2.19 2.56
N ALA A 80 -0.43 -1.29 3.39
CA ALA A 80 -0.46 0.14 3.10
C ALA A 80 0.36 0.46 1.84
N ILE A 81 1.52 -0.16 1.70
CA ILE A 81 2.35 0.05 0.51
C ILE A 81 1.62 -0.45 -0.73
N ARG A 82 0.99 -1.63 -0.67
CA ARG A 82 0.21 -2.15 -1.79
C ARG A 82 -0.87 -1.17 -2.21
N HIS A 83 -1.60 -0.64 -1.25
CA HIS A 83 -2.65 0.33 -1.53
C HIS A 83 -2.08 1.58 -2.20
N GLY A 84 -0.94 2.08 -1.69
CA GLY A 84 -0.29 3.26 -2.26
C GLY A 84 0.21 3.03 -3.68
N ILE A 85 0.78 1.86 -3.95
CA ILE A 85 1.23 1.53 -5.29
C ILE A 85 0.04 1.49 -6.26
N ALA A 86 -1.06 0.85 -5.85
CA ALA A 86 -2.24 0.77 -6.70
C ALA A 86 -2.76 2.16 -7.04
N ARG A 87 -2.80 3.05 -6.05
CA ARG A 87 -3.27 4.42 -6.30
C ARG A 87 -2.32 5.19 -7.21
N ALA A 88 -1.01 5.00 -7.03
CA ALA A 88 -0.04 5.66 -7.90
C ALA A 88 -0.15 5.16 -9.34
N LEU A 89 -0.41 3.86 -9.53
CA LEU A 89 -0.59 3.31 -10.88
C LEU A 89 -1.79 3.92 -11.59
N LEU A 90 -2.82 4.35 -10.86
CA LEU A 90 -3.95 5.03 -11.47
C LEU A 90 -3.56 6.37 -12.06
N GLN A 91 -2.57 7.05 -11.48
CA GLN A 91 -2.07 8.29 -12.08
C GLN A 91 -1.31 8.00 -13.37
N TYR A 92 -0.67 6.84 -13.44
CA TYR A 92 -0.01 6.43 -14.66
C TYR A 92 -1.02 6.06 -15.75
N ASP A 93 -2.04 5.26 -15.39
CA ASP A 93 -3.02 4.80 -16.37
C ASP A 93 -4.34 4.52 -15.67
N GLU A 94 -5.31 5.40 -15.88
CA GLU A 94 -6.63 5.28 -15.26
C GLU A 94 -7.36 4.01 -15.73
N ASN A 95 -7.00 3.48 -16.88
CA ASN A 95 -7.62 2.26 -17.39
C ASN A 95 -7.31 1.03 -16.55
N LEU A 96 -6.37 1.12 -15.62
CA LEU A 96 -6.05 0.03 -14.70
C LEU A 96 -7.05 -0.07 -13.55
N ARG A 97 -7.93 0.92 -13.38
CA ARG A 97 -8.85 0.97 -12.25
C ARG A 97 -9.73 -0.28 -12.10
N PRO A 98 -10.37 -0.77 -13.17
CA PRO A 98 -11.24 -1.95 -13.00
C PRO A 98 -10.49 -3.16 -12.44
N ALA A 99 -9.29 -3.44 -12.95
CA ALA A 99 -8.53 -4.59 -12.49
C ALA A 99 -8.07 -4.42 -11.04
N LEU A 100 -7.58 -3.23 -10.69
CA LEU A 100 -7.10 -2.97 -9.34
C LEU A 100 -8.25 -2.97 -8.34
N LYS A 101 -9.40 -2.42 -8.73
CA LYS A 101 -10.57 -2.41 -7.87
C LYS A 101 -11.11 -3.81 -7.64
N LYS A 102 -11.18 -4.62 -8.70
CA LYS A 102 -11.67 -5.99 -8.58
C LYS A 102 -10.77 -6.82 -7.67
N ALA A 103 -9.48 -6.59 -7.72
CA ALA A 103 -8.54 -7.31 -6.87
C ALA A 103 -8.57 -6.82 -5.41
N GLY A 104 -9.25 -5.71 -5.13
CA GLY A 104 -9.35 -5.19 -3.77
C GLY A 104 -8.20 -4.30 -3.35
N PHE A 105 -7.35 -3.87 -4.28
CA PHE A 105 -6.15 -3.10 -3.93
C PHE A 105 -6.42 -1.62 -3.75
N LEU A 106 -7.61 -1.14 -4.12
CA LEU A 106 -7.96 0.26 -3.98
C LEU A 106 -8.82 0.56 -2.77
N THR A 107 -9.28 -0.45 -2.07
CA THR A 107 -10.22 -0.30 -0.97
C THR A 107 -9.47 -0.24 0.35
N ARG A 108 -9.74 0.82 1.12
CA ARG A 108 -9.21 0.93 2.48
C ARG A 108 -10.05 0.05 3.41
N ASP A 109 -9.41 -0.50 4.43
CA ASP A 109 -10.10 -1.31 5.43
C ASP A 109 -11.04 -0.41 6.24
N PRO A 110 -12.36 -0.62 6.17
CA PRO A 110 -13.32 0.26 6.85
C PRO A 110 -13.45 -0.01 8.35
N ARG A 111 -12.90 -1.10 8.85
CA ARG A 111 -13.13 -1.48 10.25
C ARG A 111 -12.64 -0.44 11.24
N MET A 112 -11.58 0.27 10.92
CA MET A 112 -11.09 1.32 11.82
C MET A 112 -12.10 2.44 11.98
N LYS A 113 -12.77 2.82 10.92
CA LYS A 113 -13.79 3.85 10.99
C LYS A 113 -14.96 3.41 11.86
N GLU A 114 -15.37 2.17 11.72
CA GLU A 114 -16.50 1.66 12.48
C GLU A 114 -16.23 1.68 13.97
N ARG A 115 -15.04 1.26 14.35
CA ARG A 115 -14.72 1.27 15.77
C ARG A 115 -14.73 2.66 16.36
N LYS A 116 -14.29 3.64 15.61
CA LYS A 116 -14.30 5.01 16.11
C LYS A 116 -15.70 5.54 16.31
N LYS A 117 -16.62 5.12 15.48
CA LYS A 117 -18.00 5.56 15.60
C LYS A 117 -18.66 5.05 16.87
N TYR A 118 -18.24 3.91 17.34
CA TYR A 118 -18.90 3.28 18.47
C TYR A 118 -18.24 3.57 19.76
N GLY A 119 -17.41 4.52 19.73
CA GLY A 119 -17.01 4.87 21.05
C GLY A 119 -18.14 4.84 21.96
N LEU A 120 -19.15 4.48 21.72
CA LEU A 120 -20.27 4.18 22.32
C LEU A 120 -20.77 3.05 22.49
N LYS A 121 -20.41 2.52 22.26
CA LYS A 121 -20.79 1.61 22.38
C LYS A 121 -20.36 0.96 21.92
N GLY A 122 -19.62 1.05 21.46
CA GLY A 122 -19.37 0.61 21.05
C GLY A 122 -19.20 0.34 20.38
N ALA A 123 -18.96 0.19 20.25
CA ALA A 123 -19.01 -0.06 19.55
C ALA A 123 -19.51 -0.60 19.08
N ARG A 124 -19.82 -0.90 18.92
CA ARG A 124 -20.36 -1.34 18.64
C ARG A 124 -20.55 -1.85 19.21
N ARG A 125 -20.24 -1.70 20.00
CA ARG A 125 -20.19 -2.08 20.39
C ARG A 125 -19.61 -2.33 20.72
N ALA A 126 -18.97 -2.09 20.88
CA ALA A 126 -18.41 -2.41 20.91
C ALA A 126 -17.94 -3.04 20.95
N PRO A 127 -17.74 -3.00 21.14
CA PRO A 127 -17.15 -3.65 21.04
C PRO A 127 -16.79 -4.50 20.47
N GLN A 128 -16.72 -4.87 20.08
CA GLN A 128 -16.40 -5.60 19.45
C GLN A 128 -15.67 -5.73 18.59
N PHE A 129 -15.23 -5.40 18.28
CA PHE A 129 -14.50 -5.53 17.49
C PHE A 129 -13.32 -5.30 17.62
N SER A 130 -12.77 -5.32 18.22
CA SER A 130 -11.75 -5.07 18.27
C SER A 130 -10.87 -5.59 17.88
N LYS A 131 -10.72 -6.00 17.82
CA LYS A 131 -10.03 -6.52 17.48
C LYS A 131 -9.27 -6.40 16.62
N ARG A 132 -8.99 -6.23 16.49
CA ARG A 132 -8.26 -6.31 15.62
C ARG A 132 -7.31 -5.74 15.63
#